data_3096b6b48b367a7d5f2ab38692d9e1de
#
_entry.id   3096b6b48b367a7d5f2ab38692d9e1de
#
_cell.length_a   1.000
_cell.length_b   1.000
_cell.length_c   1.000
_cell.angle_alpha   90.00
_cell.angle_beta   90.00
_cell.angle_gamma   90.00
#
_symmetry.space_group_name_H-M   'P 1'
#
loop_
_entity.id
_entity.type
_entity.pdbx_description
1 polymer ?
#
loop_
_entity_poly.entity_id
_entity_poly.type
_entity_poly.pdbx_seq_one_letter_code
_entity_poly.pdbx_strand_id
1 'polypeptide(L)'
;MRSLLFLTIACLLCTTGLAQVRPLSNAHAHNDYEHKRPLLDALGFGFTSVEADIYLIGNELYVSHNYPKELKGITLKELYLDPLQAILQKNKNKVYPGYNGVFYLMIDLKSDGVTTYNKLHELVSKYPEFKRNPNFTIFLSGKDLTYTFKMKDRIMAADGRPKDIGAGYAISEMPVISESFSTVTGWKGKAEPSEAEWGKAEAFINAVHKDGRKCRLWASPDNEVAWTRFLSYKMDFINTDKLKELSEFLDRIK
;
A
#
# COMPACT_ATOMS: atom_id res chain seq x y z
N MET A 1 13.24 69.72 23.70
CA MET A 1 13.29 68.24 23.95
C MET A 1 12.18 67.59 23.16
N ARG A 2 12.53 66.88 22.08
CA ARG A 2 11.56 66.13 21.23
C ARG A 2 11.73 64.65 21.55
N SER A 3 10.71 64.05 22.19
CA SER A 3 10.69 62.62 22.47
C SER A 3 10.28 61.84 21.17
N LEU A 4 11.18 61.02 20.68
CA LEU A 4 10.94 60.05 19.61
C LEU A 4 10.24 58.83 20.22
N LEU A 5 8.99 58.55 19.79
CA LEU A 5 8.25 57.35 20.12
C LEU A 5 8.59 56.28 19.10
N PHE A 6 9.38 55.26 19.52
CA PHE A 6 9.62 54.07 18.67
C PHE A 6 8.42 53.14 18.76
N LEU A 7 7.69 53.03 17.66
CA LEU A 7 6.62 52.07 17.50
C LEU A 7 7.20 50.74 16.98
N THR A 8 7.38 49.75 17.86
CA THR A 8 7.81 48.40 17.49
C THR A 8 6.62 47.64 16.95
N ILE A 9 6.57 47.43 15.61
CA ILE A 9 5.61 46.55 14.95
C ILE A 9 6.11 45.11 15.14
N ALA A 10 5.45 44.36 16.04
CA ALA A 10 5.62 42.92 16.15
C ALA A 10 4.91 42.23 14.98
N CYS A 11 5.63 41.84 13.96
CA CYS A 11 5.12 40.92 12.91
C CYS A 11 4.85 39.56 13.53
N LEU A 12 3.57 39.28 13.85
CA LEU A 12 3.11 37.90 14.10
C LEU A 12 3.23 37.11 12.78
N LEU A 13 4.28 36.35 12.62
CA LEU A 13 4.39 35.32 11.62
C LEU A 13 3.37 34.21 11.97
N CYS A 14 2.15 34.31 11.47
CA CYS A 14 1.23 33.17 11.40
C CYS A 14 1.85 32.12 10.47
N THR A 15 2.64 31.21 11.01
CA THR A 15 2.97 29.98 10.33
C THR A 15 1.67 29.17 10.26
N THR A 16 0.97 29.23 9.14
CA THR A 16 -0.04 28.24 8.81
C THR A 16 0.67 26.90 8.69
N GLY A 17 0.79 26.20 9.82
CA GLY A 17 1.23 24.82 9.82
C GLY A 17 0.29 24.03 8.91
N LEU A 18 0.76 23.63 7.74
CA LEU A 18 0.05 22.61 6.95
C LEU A 18 -0.15 21.42 7.89
N ALA A 19 -1.42 21.08 8.13
CA ALA A 19 -1.73 19.93 8.97
C ALA A 19 -0.96 18.73 8.43
N GLN A 20 -0.10 18.15 9.26
CA GLN A 20 0.69 16.99 8.86
C GLN A 20 -0.26 15.84 8.55
N VAL A 21 -0.15 15.28 7.35
CA VAL A 21 -0.95 14.14 6.93
C VAL A 21 -0.71 12.99 7.93
N ARG A 22 -1.81 12.46 8.49
CA ARG A 22 -1.76 11.35 9.42
C ARG A 22 -1.68 10.02 8.67
N PRO A 23 -0.64 9.20 8.90
CA PRO A 23 -0.56 7.89 8.30
C PRO A 23 -1.67 6.94 8.79
N LEU A 24 -2.34 6.28 7.85
CA LEU A 24 -3.41 5.30 8.08
C LEU A 24 -2.82 3.90 7.89
N SER A 25 -2.41 3.26 8.99
CA SER A 25 -1.62 2.02 8.96
C SER A 25 -2.32 0.80 8.36
N ASN A 26 -3.63 0.87 8.18
CA ASN A 26 -4.46 -0.21 7.63
C ASN A 26 -5.18 0.16 6.33
N ALA A 27 -4.88 1.32 5.73
CA ALA A 27 -5.47 1.74 4.46
C ALA A 27 -4.61 1.31 3.27
N HIS A 28 -5.23 0.63 2.29
CA HIS A 28 -4.61 0.15 1.07
C HIS A 28 -5.36 0.73 -0.15
N ALA A 29 -4.67 1.56 -0.93
CA ALA A 29 -5.18 2.12 -2.18
C ALA A 29 -5.11 1.04 -3.26
N HIS A 30 -6.24 0.38 -3.51
CA HIS A 30 -6.42 -0.60 -4.57
C HIS A 30 -6.49 0.12 -5.91
N ASN A 31 -5.85 -0.43 -6.95
CA ASN A 31 -5.77 0.19 -8.26
C ASN A 31 -5.37 1.69 -8.20
N ASP A 32 -4.40 2.04 -7.35
CA ASP A 32 -4.02 3.44 -7.09
C ASP A 32 -3.75 4.26 -8.36
N TYR A 33 -3.26 3.60 -9.41
CA TYR A 33 -2.96 4.20 -10.72
C TYR A 33 -4.21 4.69 -11.49
N GLU A 34 -5.42 4.35 -11.07
CA GLU A 34 -6.67 4.85 -11.67
C GLU A 34 -7.07 6.24 -11.12
N HIS A 35 -6.42 6.70 -10.05
CA HIS A 35 -6.65 8.03 -9.50
C HIS A 35 -5.97 9.12 -10.35
N LYS A 36 -6.43 10.35 -10.19
CA LYS A 36 -5.96 11.50 -10.99
C LYS A 36 -4.45 11.73 -10.87
N ARG A 37 -3.91 11.52 -9.68
CA ARG A 37 -2.48 11.64 -9.37
C ARG A 37 -2.03 10.37 -8.63
N PRO A 38 -1.73 9.29 -9.35
CA PRO A 38 -1.25 8.05 -8.76
C PRO A 38 -0.19 8.28 -7.69
N LEU A 39 -0.16 7.48 -6.64
CA LEU A 39 0.64 7.64 -5.44
C LEU A 39 0.33 8.92 -4.66
N LEU A 40 0.31 10.08 -5.31
CA LEU A 40 0.22 11.38 -4.62
C LEU A 40 -1.14 11.61 -3.97
N ASP A 41 -2.22 11.12 -4.57
CA ASP A 41 -3.55 11.21 -3.98
C ASP A 41 -3.66 10.29 -2.75
N ALA A 42 -3.17 9.05 -2.84
CA ALA A 42 -3.12 8.14 -1.70
C ALA A 42 -2.26 8.69 -0.55
N LEU A 43 -1.08 9.23 -0.87
CA LEU A 43 -0.22 9.86 0.13
C LEU A 43 -0.88 11.09 0.79
N GLY A 44 -1.60 11.89 0.00
CA GLY A 44 -2.35 13.05 0.50
C GLY A 44 -3.45 12.67 1.51
N PHE A 45 -4.04 11.48 1.38
CA PHE A 45 -5.02 10.92 2.31
C PHE A 45 -4.43 10.04 3.41
N GLY A 46 -3.11 9.91 3.49
CA GLY A 46 -2.45 9.19 4.57
C GLY A 46 -2.30 7.69 4.37
N PHE A 47 -2.57 7.15 3.20
CA PHE A 47 -2.45 5.72 2.93
C PHE A 47 -1.02 5.23 3.10
N THR A 48 -0.86 4.11 3.77
CA THR A 48 0.46 3.48 3.99
C THR A 48 0.69 2.26 3.10
N SER A 49 -0.24 1.98 2.20
CA SER A 49 -0.12 0.92 1.19
C SER A 49 -0.79 1.35 -0.10
N VAL A 50 -0.13 1.12 -1.23
CA VAL A 50 -0.64 1.40 -2.58
C VAL A 50 -0.38 0.23 -3.51
N GLU A 51 -1.25 0.04 -4.51
CA GLU A 51 -1.17 -1.02 -5.51
C GLU A 51 -0.88 -0.46 -6.91
N ALA A 52 0.07 -1.09 -7.61
CA ALA A 52 0.39 -0.83 -9.01
C ALA A 52 0.37 -2.14 -9.81
N ASP A 53 -0.52 -2.25 -10.78
CA ASP A 53 -0.55 -3.36 -11.75
C ASP A 53 0.44 -3.09 -12.87
N ILE A 54 1.27 -4.06 -13.24
CA ILE A 54 2.30 -3.84 -14.27
C ILE A 54 2.28 -4.85 -15.42
N TYR A 55 2.54 -4.33 -16.61
CA TYR A 55 2.85 -5.09 -17.81
C TYR A 55 4.27 -4.82 -18.27
N LEU A 56 5.01 -5.87 -18.59
CA LEU A 56 6.26 -5.75 -19.36
C LEU A 56 5.94 -5.69 -20.83
N ILE A 57 6.23 -4.55 -21.48
CA ILE A 57 6.04 -4.35 -22.91
C ILE A 57 7.36 -3.86 -23.51
N GLY A 58 7.91 -4.64 -24.43
CA GLY A 58 9.26 -4.40 -24.91
C GLY A 58 10.28 -4.52 -23.77
N ASN A 59 10.87 -3.42 -23.36
CA ASN A 59 11.86 -3.37 -22.28
C ASN A 59 11.46 -2.41 -21.15
N GLU A 60 10.18 -2.09 -21.04
CA GLU A 60 9.66 -1.12 -20.05
C GLU A 60 8.49 -1.69 -19.26
N LEU A 61 8.30 -1.24 -18.02
CA LEU A 61 7.22 -1.63 -17.12
C LEU A 61 6.15 -0.56 -17.10
N TYR A 62 5.01 -0.87 -17.70
CA TYR A 62 3.86 0.03 -17.79
C TYR A 62 2.80 -0.31 -16.76
N VAL A 63 2.22 0.72 -16.16
CA VAL A 63 1.19 0.59 -15.14
C VAL A 63 -0.19 0.65 -15.77
N SER A 64 -1.00 -0.41 -15.61
CA SER A 64 -2.37 -0.47 -16.11
C SER A 64 -3.09 -1.71 -15.60
N HIS A 65 -4.41 -1.60 -15.36
CA HIS A 65 -5.25 -2.76 -15.03
C HIS A 65 -5.39 -3.75 -16.20
N ASN A 66 -5.61 -3.22 -17.39
CA ASN A 66 -5.68 -3.99 -18.63
C ASN A 66 -4.44 -3.73 -19.47
N TYR A 67 -4.21 -4.58 -20.48
CA TYR A 67 -3.10 -4.34 -21.43
C TYR A 67 -3.24 -2.93 -22.02
N PRO A 68 -2.24 -2.03 -21.82
CA PRO A 68 -2.38 -0.62 -22.14
C PRO A 68 -2.42 -0.40 -23.66
N LYS A 69 -3.32 0.47 -24.09
CA LYS A 69 -3.42 0.89 -25.51
C LYS A 69 -2.47 2.02 -25.85
N GLU A 70 -2.16 2.86 -24.87
CA GLU A 70 -1.24 3.99 -24.97
C GLU A 70 -0.14 3.84 -23.92
N LEU A 71 1.11 4.13 -24.30
CA LEU A 71 2.29 3.83 -23.46
C LEU A 71 2.99 5.09 -22.92
N LYS A 72 2.42 6.28 -23.13
CA LYS A 72 3.06 7.54 -22.71
C LYS A 72 2.74 7.89 -21.25
N GLY A 73 3.78 8.12 -20.44
CA GLY A 73 3.65 8.71 -19.10
C GLY A 73 2.99 7.79 -18.05
N ILE A 74 3.03 6.47 -18.27
CA ILE A 74 2.42 5.48 -17.37
C ILE A 74 3.41 4.40 -16.95
N THR A 75 4.69 4.72 -16.89
CA THR A 75 5.68 3.73 -16.42
C THR A 75 5.69 3.63 -14.90
N LEU A 76 5.99 2.42 -14.38
CA LEU A 76 6.19 2.20 -12.94
C LEU A 76 7.25 3.15 -12.37
N LYS A 77 8.30 3.40 -13.16
CA LYS A 77 9.39 4.29 -12.80
C LYS A 77 8.88 5.71 -12.51
N GLU A 78 8.13 6.28 -13.46
CA GLU A 78 7.66 7.68 -13.39
C GLU A 78 6.57 7.87 -12.34
N LEU A 79 5.62 6.92 -12.23
CA LEU A 79 4.47 7.06 -11.37
C LEU A 79 4.76 6.73 -9.90
N TYR A 80 5.69 5.79 -9.63
CA TYR A 80 5.91 5.28 -8.28
C TYR A 80 7.37 5.33 -7.82
N LEU A 81 8.33 4.79 -8.59
CA LEU A 81 9.66 4.57 -8.04
C LEU A 81 10.43 5.88 -7.85
N ASP A 82 10.46 6.75 -8.85
CA ASP A 82 11.16 8.04 -8.76
C ASP A 82 10.53 8.96 -7.68
N PRO A 83 9.19 9.13 -7.62
CA PRO A 83 8.57 9.91 -6.54
C PRO A 83 8.83 9.35 -5.14
N LEU A 84 8.73 8.02 -4.97
CA LEU A 84 8.99 7.38 -3.68
C LEU A 84 10.46 7.54 -3.27
N GLN A 85 11.41 7.38 -4.19
CA GLN A 85 12.81 7.61 -3.90
C GLN A 85 13.05 9.05 -3.41
N ALA A 86 12.52 10.04 -4.13
CA ALA A 86 12.67 11.44 -3.75
C ALA A 86 12.10 11.73 -2.34
N ILE A 87 10.93 11.13 -2.03
CA ILE A 87 10.30 11.24 -0.70
C ILE A 87 11.18 10.60 0.39
N LEU A 88 11.68 9.38 0.15
CA LEU A 88 12.52 8.67 1.11
C LEU A 88 13.84 9.40 1.38
N GLN A 89 14.48 9.93 0.34
CA GLN A 89 15.70 10.75 0.46
C GLN A 89 15.44 11.99 1.31
N LYS A 90 14.35 12.71 1.04
CA LYS A 90 13.96 13.92 1.78
C LYS A 90 13.64 13.62 3.25
N ASN A 91 13.00 12.50 3.54
CA ASN A 91 12.39 12.19 4.84
C ASN A 91 13.18 11.14 5.65
N LYS A 92 14.49 10.99 5.44
CA LYS A 92 15.36 10.06 6.18
C LYS A 92 14.84 8.62 6.12
N ASN A 93 14.61 8.12 4.90
CA ASN A 93 14.12 6.78 4.58
C ASN A 93 12.70 6.46 5.08
N LYS A 94 11.85 7.47 5.24
CA LYS A 94 10.42 7.31 5.58
C LYS A 94 9.54 7.97 4.55
N VAL A 95 8.40 7.36 4.23
CA VAL A 95 7.41 7.99 3.34
C VAL A 95 6.72 9.15 4.05
N TYR A 96 6.35 8.97 5.32
CA TYR A 96 5.80 10.04 6.15
C TYR A 96 6.78 10.44 7.24
N PRO A 97 7.09 11.74 7.41
CA PRO A 97 7.94 12.21 8.52
C PRO A 97 7.37 11.78 9.87
N GLY A 98 8.21 11.20 10.73
CA GLY A 98 7.80 10.75 12.06
C GLY A 98 7.03 9.42 12.13
N TYR A 99 6.58 8.85 11.02
CA TYR A 99 5.95 7.54 11.01
C TYR A 99 7.00 6.43 11.12
N ASN A 100 6.82 5.54 12.09
CA ASN A 100 7.73 4.42 12.34
C ASN A 100 7.20 3.07 11.81
N GLY A 101 6.00 3.07 11.22
CA GLY A 101 5.47 1.90 10.52
C GLY A 101 6.06 1.73 9.13
N VAL A 102 5.64 0.65 8.47
CA VAL A 102 6.08 0.32 7.11
C VAL A 102 5.12 0.92 6.09
N PHE A 103 5.66 1.51 5.04
CA PHE A 103 4.92 1.80 3.82
C PHE A 103 5.08 0.65 2.84
N TYR A 104 3.98 0.24 2.22
CA TYR A 104 3.95 -0.88 1.30
C TYR A 104 3.65 -0.43 -0.13
N LEU A 105 4.52 -0.78 -1.07
CA LEU A 105 4.23 -0.75 -2.50
C LEU A 105 3.92 -2.17 -2.95
N MET A 106 2.67 -2.46 -3.20
CA MET A 106 2.25 -3.71 -3.82
C MET A 106 2.37 -3.58 -5.33
N ILE A 107 3.00 -4.56 -5.97
CA ILE A 107 3.12 -4.61 -7.43
C ILE A 107 2.51 -5.92 -7.93
N ASP A 108 1.43 -5.83 -8.71
CA ASP A 108 0.77 -6.99 -9.30
C ASP A 108 1.28 -7.25 -10.72
N LEU A 109 1.87 -8.44 -10.93
CA LEU A 109 2.45 -8.84 -12.20
C LEU A 109 1.36 -9.36 -13.15
N LYS A 110 0.98 -8.55 -14.14
CA LYS A 110 -0.08 -8.88 -15.12
C LYS A 110 0.44 -9.62 -16.35
N SER A 111 1.73 -9.52 -16.66
CA SER A 111 2.39 -10.24 -17.76
C SER A 111 3.14 -11.48 -17.27
N ASP A 112 3.97 -12.12 -18.12
CA ASP A 112 4.78 -13.28 -17.74
C ASP A 112 5.58 -13.02 -16.45
N GLY A 113 5.38 -13.88 -15.45
CA GLY A 113 5.87 -13.64 -14.11
C GLY A 113 7.39 -13.56 -14.02
N VAL A 114 8.12 -14.52 -14.61
CA VAL A 114 9.58 -14.60 -14.50
C VAL A 114 10.26 -13.44 -15.25
N THR A 115 9.84 -13.20 -16.48
CA THR A 115 10.45 -12.15 -17.32
C THR A 115 10.16 -10.77 -16.74
N THR A 116 8.91 -10.55 -16.30
CA THR A 116 8.49 -9.29 -15.66
C THR A 116 9.24 -9.08 -14.35
N TYR A 117 9.36 -10.11 -13.51
CA TYR A 117 10.14 -10.04 -12.27
C TYR A 117 11.60 -9.67 -12.53
N ASN A 118 12.26 -10.31 -13.49
CA ASN A 118 13.66 -10.03 -13.79
C ASN A 118 13.86 -8.56 -14.19
N LYS A 119 12.96 -8.03 -15.02
CA LYS A 119 12.99 -6.62 -15.41
C LYS A 119 12.71 -5.69 -14.24
N LEU A 120 11.74 -6.03 -13.41
CA LEU A 120 11.40 -5.28 -12.20
C LEU A 120 12.57 -5.29 -11.21
N HIS A 121 13.20 -6.44 -10.99
CA HIS A 121 14.38 -6.57 -10.14
C HIS A 121 15.56 -5.72 -10.63
N GLU A 122 15.85 -5.76 -11.94
CA GLU A 122 16.86 -4.88 -12.56
C GLU A 122 16.56 -3.41 -12.28
N LEU A 123 15.30 -2.99 -12.46
CA LEU A 123 14.87 -1.62 -12.25
C LEU A 123 14.97 -1.22 -10.77
N VAL A 124 14.35 -1.99 -9.85
CA VAL A 124 14.32 -1.70 -8.41
C VAL A 124 15.73 -1.72 -7.79
N SER A 125 16.64 -2.54 -8.34
CA SER A 125 18.03 -2.59 -7.86
C SER A 125 18.80 -1.27 -7.99
N LYS A 126 18.33 -0.34 -8.82
CA LYS A 126 18.89 1.01 -8.99
C LYS A 126 18.48 2.00 -7.90
N TYR A 127 17.57 1.60 -6.99
CA TYR A 127 17.02 2.44 -5.92
C TYR A 127 17.56 1.96 -4.55
N PRO A 128 18.68 2.49 -4.06
CA PRO A 128 19.27 2.04 -2.79
C PRO A 128 18.36 2.25 -1.58
N GLU A 129 17.50 3.25 -1.61
CA GLU A 129 16.54 3.57 -0.54
C GLU A 129 15.48 2.49 -0.32
N PHE A 130 15.22 1.64 -1.33
CA PHE A 130 14.28 0.53 -1.20
C PHE A 130 14.91 -0.73 -0.61
N LYS A 131 16.26 -0.83 -0.66
CA LYS A 131 16.97 -2.00 -0.18
C LYS A 131 17.07 -1.98 1.34
N ARG A 132 16.60 -3.06 1.99
CA ARG A 132 16.72 -3.24 3.45
C ARG A 132 16.21 -2.05 4.27
N ASN A 133 15.22 -1.32 3.76
CA ASN A 133 14.60 -0.22 4.47
C ASN A 133 13.57 -0.77 5.46
N PRO A 134 13.70 -0.57 6.77
CA PRO A 134 12.77 -1.11 7.75
C PRO A 134 11.40 -0.43 7.72
N ASN A 135 11.28 0.73 7.06
CA ASN A 135 10.04 1.50 6.94
C ASN A 135 9.43 1.46 5.54
N PHE A 136 9.98 0.63 4.63
CA PHE A 136 9.50 0.52 3.26
C PHE A 136 9.62 -0.92 2.75
N THR A 137 8.56 -1.44 2.16
CA THR A 137 8.54 -2.80 1.60
C THR A 137 7.84 -2.80 0.25
N ILE A 138 8.49 -3.37 -0.75
CA ILE A 138 7.83 -3.78 -1.99
C ILE A 138 7.44 -5.25 -1.84
N PHE A 139 6.17 -5.56 -2.07
CA PHE A 139 5.73 -6.95 -2.17
C PHE A 139 4.96 -7.19 -3.47
N LEU A 140 5.17 -8.37 -4.04
CA LEU A 140 4.65 -8.73 -5.34
C LEU A 140 3.39 -9.56 -5.20
N SER A 141 2.40 -9.28 -6.03
CA SER A 141 1.22 -10.12 -6.23
C SER A 141 1.16 -10.63 -7.68
N GLY A 142 0.22 -11.55 -7.95
CA GLY A 142 0.05 -12.17 -9.25
C GLY A 142 0.01 -13.70 -9.14
N LYS A 143 0.46 -14.37 -10.21
CA LYS A 143 0.54 -15.85 -10.23
C LYS A 143 1.66 -16.32 -9.30
N ASP A 144 1.90 -17.63 -9.28
CA ASP A 144 2.91 -18.26 -8.39
C ASP A 144 4.24 -17.47 -8.39
N LEU A 145 4.60 -16.95 -7.23
CA LEU A 145 5.79 -16.15 -6.99
C LEU A 145 6.90 -16.93 -6.26
N THR A 146 6.72 -18.22 -6.00
CA THR A 146 7.66 -19.02 -5.22
C THR A 146 9.05 -19.13 -5.87
N TYR A 147 9.13 -18.93 -7.19
CA TYR A 147 10.44 -18.86 -7.88
C TYR A 147 11.31 -17.71 -7.38
N THR A 148 10.71 -16.62 -6.88
CA THR A 148 11.46 -15.46 -6.36
C THR A 148 12.28 -15.78 -5.13
N PHE A 149 11.91 -16.81 -4.36
CA PHE A 149 12.63 -17.24 -3.15
C PHE A 149 13.98 -17.86 -3.45
N LYS A 150 14.20 -18.30 -4.69
CA LYS A 150 15.49 -18.85 -5.14
C LYS A 150 16.49 -17.75 -5.56
N MET A 151 16.05 -16.48 -5.61
CA MET A 151 16.90 -15.36 -6.01
C MET A 151 17.82 -14.95 -4.86
N LYS A 152 19.15 -14.92 -5.12
CA LYS A 152 20.15 -14.58 -4.08
C LYS A 152 20.05 -13.16 -3.54
N ASP A 153 19.80 -12.19 -4.44
CA ASP A 153 19.78 -10.77 -4.12
C ASP A 153 18.35 -10.22 -4.12
N ARG A 154 17.42 -10.94 -3.49
CA ARG A 154 16.03 -10.54 -3.47
C ARG A 154 15.83 -9.21 -2.72
N ILE A 155 15.17 -8.25 -3.37
CA ILE A 155 14.84 -6.93 -2.81
C ILE A 155 13.34 -6.87 -2.43
N MET A 156 12.51 -7.64 -3.13
CA MET A 156 11.05 -7.62 -3.02
C MET A 156 10.52 -8.87 -2.32
N ALA A 157 9.50 -8.69 -1.50
CA ALA A 157 8.77 -9.79 -0.86
C ALA A 157 7.67 -10.34 -1.80
N ALA A 158 7.02 -11.43 -1.40
CA ALA A 158 5.89 -12.00 -2.12
C ALA A 158 4.60 -11.91 -1.30
N ASP A 159 3.48 -11.75 -1.99
CA ASP A 159 2.12 -11.92 -1.45
C ASP A 159 1.78 -13.42 -1.44
N GLY A 160 1.59 -13.97 -0.25
CA GLY A 160 1.22 -15.37 -0.06
C GLY A 160 -0.28 -15.63 -0.26
N ARG A 161 -0.62 -16.90 -0.20
CA ARG A 161 -2.01 -17.40 -0.31
C ARG A 161 -2.33 -18.26 0.92
N PRO A 162 -3.59 -18.65 1.17
CA PRO A 162 -3.96 -19.47 2.34
C PRO A 162 -3.13 -20.74 2.52
N LYS A 163 -2.69 -21.38 1.41
CA LYS A 163 -1.83 -22.57 1.42
C LYS A 163 -0.43 -22.34 2.01
N ASP A 164 -0.02 -21.06 2.06
CA ASP A 164 1.33 -20.68 2.50
C ASP A 164 1.38 -20.36 4.01
N ILE A 165 0.22 -20.35 4.70
CA ILE A 165 0.14 -20.21 6.15
C ILE A 165 0.81 -21.43 6.79
N GLY A 166 1.81 -21.18 7.66
CA GLY A 166 2.56 -22.25 8.31
C GLY A 166 3.58 -22.97 7.41
N ALA A 167 3.79 -22.54 6.17
CA ALA A 167 4.73 -23.18 5.24
C ALA A 167 6.21 -22.90 5.55
N GLY A 168 6.53 -22.11 6.58
CA GLY A 168 7.90 -21.88 7.04
C GLY A 168 8.66 -20.78 6.29
N TYR A 169 8.01 -20.01 5.39
CA TYR A 169 8.63 -18.84 4.77
C TYR A 169 8.91 -17.76 5.81
N ALA A 170 10.05 -17.09 5.72
CA ALA A 170 10.34 -15.96 6.60
C ALA A 170 9.35 -14.81 6.38
N ILE A 171 9.03 -14.04 7.43
CA ILE A 171 8.12 -12.88 7.33
C ILE A 171 8.67 -11.84 6.34
N SER A 172 9.99 -11.66 6.29
CA SER A 172 10.63 -10.77 5.31
C SER A 172 10.51 -11.23 3.85
N GLU A 173 10.19 -12.50 3.64
CA GLU A 173 9.98 -13.09 2.32
C GLU A 173 8.53 -13.01 1.90
N MET A 174 7.61 -13.19 2.84
CA MET A 174 6.17 -13.23 2.61
C MET A 174 5.46 -12.53 3.78
N PRO A 175 5.46 -11.19 3.81
CA PRO A 175 4.88 -10.43 4.93
C PRO A 175 3.35 -10.41 4.92
N VAL A 176 2.72 -10.71 3.80
CA VAL A 176 1.27 -10.61 3.57
C VAL A 176 0.73 -11.93 3.08
N ILE A 177 -0.45 -12.31 3.55
CA ILE A 177 -1.28 -13.37 2.98
C ILE A 177 -2.57 -12.74 2.47
N SER A 178 -2.84 -12.92 1.18
CA SER A 178 -4.04 -12.41 0.52
C SER A 178 -4.95 -13.52 0.03
N GLU A 179 -6.27 -13.25 0.02
CA GLU A 179 -7.27 -14.10 -0.61
C GLU A 179 -8.42 -13.26 -1.16
N SER A 180 -9.18 -13.84 -2.10
CA SER A 180 -10.44 -13.24 -2.54
C SER A 180 -11.45 -13.24 -1.40
N PHE A 181 -12.06 -12.10 -1.16
CA PHE A 181 -13.11 -12.00 -0.15
C PHE A 181 -14.27 -12.98 -0.43
N SER A 182 -14.65 -13.13 -1.70
CA SER A 182 -15.73 -14.04 -2.10
C SER A 182 -15.40 -15.52 -1.93
N THR A 183 -14.12 -15.89 -1.87
CA THR A 183 -13.67 -17.26 -1.54
C THR A 183 -13.81 -17.54 -0.05
N VAL A 184 -13.58 -16.51 0.77
CA VAL A 184 -13.59 -16.63 2.23
C VAL A 184 -15.02 -16.57 2.79
N THR A 185 -15.88 -15.68 2.25
CA THR A 185 -17.26 -15.49 2.74
C THR A 185 -18.25 -15.18 1.63
N GLY A 186 -19.52 -15.56 1.84
CA GLY A 186 -20.62 -15.19 0.96
C GLY A 186 -21.22 -13.80 1.20
N TRP A 187 -20.80 -13.12 2.26
CA TRP A 187 -21.32 -11.79 2.60
C TRP A 187 -21.04 -10.75 1.51
N LYS A 188 -22.01 -9.86 1.26
CA LYS A 188 -21.94 -8.87 0.17
C LYS A 188 -21.82 -7.41 0.65
N GLY A 189 -21.66 -7.19 1.94
CA GLY A 189 -21.47 -5.85 2.50
C GLY A 189 -22.69 -4.93 2.50
N LYS A 190 -23.90 -5.44 2.24
CA LYS A 190 -25.11 -4.62 2.15
C LYS A 190 -25.75 -4.31 3.51
N ALA A 191 -25.54 -5.17 4.49
CA ALA A 191 -26.05 -5.06 5.85
C ALA A 191 -25.04 -5.72 6.78
N GLU A 192 -25.27 -5.67 8.10
CA GLU A 192 -24.44 -6.40 9.04
C GLU A 192 -24.45 -7.90 8.70
N PRO A 193 -23.28 -8.56 8.65
CA PRO A 193 -23.21 -9.98 8.36
C PRO A 193 -23.73 -10.80 9.53
N SER A 194 -24.35 -11.95 9.23
CA SER A 194 -24.58 -12.97 10.25
C SER A 194 -23.24 -13.56 10.74
N GLU A 195 -23.25 -14.16 11.94
CA GLU A 195 -22.07 -14.86 12.48
C GLU A 195 -21.57 -15.97 11.54
N ALA A 196 -22.48 -16.67 10.84
CA ALA A 196 -22.11 -17.71 9.91
C ALA A 196 -21.42 -17.15 8.64
N GLU A 197 -21.80 -15.95 8.20
CA GLU A 197 -21.16 -15.28 7.06
C GLU A 197 -19.79 -14.70 7.45
N TRP A 198 -19.68 -14.10 8.63
CA TRP A 198 -18.46 -13.44 9.05
C TRP A 198 -17.42 -14.39 9.64
N GLY A 199 -17.85 -15.44 10.36
CA GLY A 199 -16.96 -16.35 11.09
C GLY A 199 -15.85 -16.97 10.25
N LYS A 200 -16.10 -17.18 8.94
CA LYS A 200 -15.05 -17.65 8.01
C LYS A 200 -13.99 -16.58 7.74
N ALA A 201 -14.41 -15.32 7.57
CA ALA A 201 -13.49 -14.20 7.37
C ALA A 201 -12.65 -13.97 8.64
N GLU A 202 -13.28 -14.00 9.81
CA GLU A 202 -12.59 -13.92 11.09
C GLU A 202 -11.58 -15.05 11.27
N ALA A 203 -11.98 -16.30 11.01
CA ALA A 203 -11.08 -17.45 11.11
C ALA A 203 -9.85 -17.31 10.20
N PHE A 204 -10.03 -16.80 8.97
CA PHE A 204 -8.94 -16.55 8.06
C PHE A 204 -8.01 -15.46 8.58
N ILE A 205 -8.54 -14.31 9.00
CA ILE A 205 -7.74 -13.20 9.56
C ILE A 205 -6.92 -13.68 10.76
N ASN A 206 -7.57 -14.40 11.68
CA ASN A 206 -6.91 -14.94 12.88
C ASN A 206 -5.82 -15.97 12.53
N ALA A 207 -6.02 -16.81 11.52
CA ALA A 207 -5.01 -17.77 11.06
C ALA A 207 -3.77 -17.05 10.49
N VAL A 208 -3.96 -16.00 9.68
CA VAL A 208 -2.89 -15.19 9.14
C VAL A 208 -2.12 -14.47 10.25
N HIS A 209 -2.83 -13.85 11.21
CA HIS A 209 -2.20 -13.18 12.35
C HIS A 209 -1.44 -14.15 13.26
N LYS A 210 -1.97 -15.35 13.49
CA LYS A 210 -1.29 -16.39 14.26
C LYS A 210 0.04 -16.82 13.61
N ASP A 211 0.11 -16.75 12.28
CA ASP A 211 1.34 -17.02 11.51
C ASP A 211 2.29 -15.80 11.48
N GLY A 212 1.93 -14.70 12.15
CA GLY A 212 2.74 -13.48 12.27
C GLY A 212 2.72 -12.59 11.04
N ARG A 213 1.79 -12.81 10.10
CA ARG A 213 1.68 -12.09 8.83
C ARG A 213 0.52 -11.12 8.81
N LYS A 214 0.54 -10.23 7.84
CA LYS A 214 -0.54 -9.27 7.56
C LYS A 214 -1.58 -9.87 6.64
N CYS A 215 -2.84 -9.54 6.89
CA CYS A 215 -3.97 -10.04 6.14
C CYS A 215 -4.49 -9.01 5.14
N ARG A 216 -4.74 -9.46 3.90
CA ARG A 216 -5.43 -8.70 2.85
C ARG A 216 -6.55 -9.53 2.23
N LEU A 217 -7.76 -8.97 2.17
CA LEU A 217 -8.89 -9.56 1.45
C LEU A 217 -9.27 -8.64 0.28
N TRP A 218 -8.90 -9.05 -0.95
CA TRP A 218 -9.22 -8.29 -2.15
C TRP A 218 -10.64 -8.55 -2.65
N ALA A 219 -11.16 -7.66 -3.49
CA ALA A 219 -12.56 -7.65 -3.94
C ALA A 219 -13.58 -7.69 -2.78
N SER A 220 -13.21 -7.09 -1.66
CA SER A 220 -14.09 -6.91 -0.51
C SER A 220 -15.09 -5.78 -0.73
N PRO A 221 -16.25 -5.79 -0.05
CA PRO A 221 -17.17 -4.66 -0.09
C PRO A 221 -16.47 -3.37 0.38
N ASP A 222 -16.62 -2.29 -0.41
CA ASP A 222 -15.97 -1.01 -0.19
C ASP A 222 -16.98 0.04 0.31
N ASN A 223 -17.33 -0.06 1.61
CA ASN A 223 -18.28 0.80 2.29
C ASN A 223 -18.07 0.78 3.81
N GLU A 224 -18.71 1.71 4.53
CA GLU A 224 -18.53 1.90 5.97
C GLU A 224 -18.92 0.66 6.81
N VAL A 225 -19.92 -0.12 6.39
CA VAL A 225 -20.30 -1.36 7.10
C VAL A 225 -19.14 -2.37 7.06
N ALA A 226 -18.55 -2.57 5.87
CA ALA A 226 -17.42 -3.45 5.70
C ALA A 226 -16.17 -2.93 6.43
N TRP A 227 -15.87 -1.64 6.30
CA TRP A 227 -14.71 -1.02 6.96
C TRP A 227 -14.80 -1.13 8.48
N THR A 228 -16.00 -0.95 9.07
CA THR A 228 -16.25 -1.15 10.51
C THR A 228 -15.92 -2.58 10.93
N ARG A 229 -16.38 -3.56 10.15
CA ARG A 229 -16.10 -4.97 10.42
C ARG A 229 -14.61 -5.29 10.28
N PHE A 230 -13.96 -4.84 9.23
CA PHE A 230 -12.52 -5.04 9.05
C PHE A 230 -11.70 -4.46 10.20
N LEU A 231 -12.06 -3.29 10.68
CA LEU A 231 -11.37 -2.67 11.84
C LEU A 231 -11.58 -3.45 13.13
N SER A 232 -12.78 -3.94 13.39
CA SER A 232 -13.07 -4.73 14.62
C SER A 232 -12.25 -6.03 14.68
N TYR A 233 -11.85 -6.56 13.54
CA TYR A 233 -10.98 -7.74 13.43
C TYR A 233 -9.53 -7.42 13.09
N LYS A 234 -9.14 -6.14 13.17
CA LYS A 234 -7.76 -5.67 12.97
C LYS A 234 -7.19 -6.02 11.59
N MET A 235 -8.03 -5.94 10.55
CA MET A 235 -7.56 -6.12 9.17
C MET A 235 -6.39 -5.18 8.89
N ASP A 236 -5.29 -5.72 8.37
CA ASP A 236 -4.08 -4.94 8.10
C ASP A 236 -4.19 -4.10 6.84
N PHE A 237 -4.87 -4.60 5.82
CA PHE A 237 -5.07 -3.89 4.55
C PHE A 237 -6.55 -3.84 4.20
N ILE A 238 -7.19 -2.72 4.46
CA ILE A 238 -8.54 -2.41 4.02
C ILE A 238 -8.43 -1.88 2.59
N ASN A 239 -8.80 -2.70 1.62
CA ASN A 239 -8.81 -2.34 0.22
C ASN A 239 -9.90 -1.31 -0.07
N THR A 240 -9.57 -0.27 -0.80
CA THR A 240 -10.54 0.72 -1.26
C THR A 240 -10.11 1.37 -2.57
N ASP A 241 -11.10 1.68 -3.42
CA ASP A 241 -10.99 2.63 -4.53
C ASP A 241 -11.47 4.03 -4.12
N LYS A 242 -11.94 4.20 -2.86
CA LYS A 242 -12.53 5.41 -2.30
C LYS A 242 -11.62 6.06 -1.26
N LEU A 243 -10.47 6.56 -1.73
CA LEU A 243 -9.40 7.05 -0.85
C LEU A 243 -9.88 8.09 0.17
N LYS A 244 -10.61 9.09 -0.30
CA LYS A 244 -11.12 10.17 0.52
C LYS A 244 -12.11 9.66 1.57
N GLU A 245 -13.09 8.87 1.13
CA GLU A 245 -14.17 8.38 1.99
C GLU A 245 -13.62 7.46 3.10
N LEU A 246 -12.68 6.55 2.78
CA LEU A 246 -12.04 5.72 3.80
C LEU A 246 -11.22 6.57 4.77
N SER A 247 -10.46 7.54 4.27
CA SER A 247 -9.67 8.44 5.13
C SER A 247 -10.56 9.22 6.10
N GLU A 248 -11.64 9.84 5.60
CA GLU A 248 -12.61 10.57 6.42
C GLU A 248 -13.32 9.65 7.44
N PHE A 249 -13.68 8.43 7.03
CA PHE A 249 -14.25 7.42 7.93
C PHE A 249 -13.29 7.08 9.07
N LEU A 250 -12.03 6.77 8.75
CA LEU A 250 -11.00 6.44 9.74
C LEU A 250 -10.65 7.62 10.67
N ASP A 251 -10.90 8.84 10.24
CA ASP A 251 -10.72 10.02 11.07
C ASP A 251 -11.88 10.24 12.06
N ARG A 252 -13.11 9.85 11.70
CA ARG A 252 -14.30 9.96 12.57
C ARG A 252 -14.37 8.98 13.72
N ILE A 253 -13.73 7.80 13.58
CA ILE A 253 -13.85 6.69 14.54
C ILE A 253 -12.68 6.58 15.52
N LYS A 254 -11.92 7.64 15.67
CA LYS A 254 -10.79 7.73 16.62
C LYS A 254 -11.20 7.85 18.06
#